data_cba216a3f649150512f2823e37ac549a
#
_entry.id   cba216a3f649150512f2823e37ac549a
#
_cell.length_a   1.000
_cell.length_b   1.000
_cell.length_c   1.000
_cell.angle_alpha   90.00
_cell.angle_beta   90.00
_cell.angle_gamma   90.00
#
_symmetry.space_group_name_H-M   'P 1'
#
loop_
_entity.id
_entity.type
_entity.pdbx_description
1 polymer ?
#
loop_
_entity_poly.entity_id
_entity_poly.type
_entity_poly.pdbx_seq_one_letter_code
_entity_poly.pdbx_strand_id
1 'polypeptide(L)'
;MDKLVKTLGIHSLSKSQVSRMAAELDEHVDQFRHRPLDDAGPFTFVAADALTMKVREGGRVINTVVLVATGVNGDGHREVLGLRVATSETGAAWNSFFADLVARGLSGVRLVTSDAHAGLVEAIAANLPGAVWQRCRTHYAANLMSVTPKSMWPAVKAMLHSVYDQPDAAAVHAQFDRLLDYVDGKLPDAHEHLDTAR
;
A
#
# COMPACT_ATOMS: atom_id res chain seq x y z
N MET A 1 -11.38 -13.21 24.54
CA MET A 1 -11.10 -11.96 25.26
C MET A 1 -10.41 -12.19 26.59
N ASP A 2 -10.88 -13.08 27.46
CA ASP A 2 -10.30 -13.30 28.80
C ASP A 2 -8.79 -13.66 28.83
N LYS A 3 -8.28 -14.36 27.81
CA LYS A 3 -6.83 -14.65 27.72
C LYS A 3 -5.98 -13.41 27.46
N LEU A 4 -6.47 -12.45 26.65
CA LEU A 4 -5.73 -11.22 26.29
C LEU A 4 -5.69 -10.25 27.48
N VAL A 5 -6.82 -10.08 28.18
CA VAL A 5 -6.90 -9.15 29.32
C VAL A 5 -6.13 -9.68 30.54
N LYS A 6 -6.04 -11.00 30.74
CA LYS A 6 -5.21 -11.60 31.81
C LYS A 6 -3.71 -11.30 31.63
N THR A 7 -3.18 -11.24 30.42
CA THR A 7 -1.80 -10.83 30.14
C THR A 7 -1.53 -9.36 30.49
N LEU A 8 -2.58 -8.54 30.56
CA LEU A 8 -2.52 -7.13 30.97
C LEU A 8 -2.83 -6.92 32.47
N GLY A 9 -2.89 -8.00 33.26
CA GLY A 9 -3.20 -7.94 34.70
C GLY A 9 -4.68 -7.72 35.05
N ILE A 10 -5.58 -7.81 34.06
CA ILE A 10 -7.01 -7.65 34.26
C ILE A 10 -7.64 -9.03 34.49
N HIS A 11 -8.15 -9.27 35.68
CA HIS A 11 -8.65 -10.60 36.07
C HIS A 11 -10.00 -10.97 35.44
N SER A 12 -10.88 -10.00 35.20
CA SER A 12 -12.15 -10.21 34.49
C SER A 12 -12.74 -8.89 33.97
N LEU A 13 -13.49 -8.97 32.87
CA LEU A 13 -14.27 -7.87 32.35
C LEU A 13 -15.75 -8.26 32.37
N SER A 14 -16.60 -7.38 32.88
CA SER A 14 -18.05 -7.57 32.75
C SER A 14 -18.51 -7.33 31.32
N LYS A 15 -19.66 -7.91 30.94
CA LYS A 15 -20.24 -7.71 29.61
C LYS A 15 -20.46 -6.21 29.30
N SER A 16 -20.88 -5.43 30.32
CA SER A 16 -21.09 -3.99 30.17
C SER A 16 -19.80 -3.20 29.97
N GLN A 17 -18.70 -3.62 30.61
CA GLN A 17 -17.38 -3.02 30.35
C GLN A 17 -16.89 -3.31 28.92
N VAL A 18 -17.03 -4.55 28.45
CA VAL A 18 -16.67 -4.91 27.06
C VAL A 18 -17.50 -4.11 26.06
N SER A 19 -18.81 -3.95 26.31
CA SER A 19 -19.69 -3.17 25.43
C SER A 19 -19.32 -1.69 25.38
N ARG A 20 -18.97 -1.09 26.53
CA ARG A 20 -18.51 0.31 26.57
C ARG A 20 -17.19 0.49 25.83
N MET A 21 -16.21 -0.38 26.07
CA MET A 21 -14.92 -0.34 25.37
C MET A 21 -15.07 -0.49 23.85
N ALA A 22 -16.01 -1.35 23.41
CA ALA A 22 -16.32 -1.48 22.00
C ALA A 22 -16.93 -0.19 21.42
N ALA A 23 -17.89 0.43 22.14
CA ALA A 23 -18.49 1.68 21.69
C ALA A 23 -17.47 2.84 21.64
N GLU A 24 -16.59 2.96 22.64
CA GLU A 24 -15.51 3.95 22.65
C GLU A 24 -14.52 3.72 21.47
N LEU A 25 -14.20 2.46 21.16
CA LEU A 25 -13.35 2.13 20.01
C LEU A 25 -14.04 2.48 18.69
N ASP A 26 -15.33 2.18 18.56
CA ASP A 26 -16.12 2.51 17.37
C ASP A 26 -16.17 4.03 17.15
N GLU A 27 -16.32 4.81 18.21
CA GLU A 27 -16.27 6.28 18.15
C GLU A 27 -14.89 6.79 17.69
N HIS A 28 -13.79 6.27 18.25
CA HIS A 28 -12.44 6.66 17.82
C HIS A 28 -12.17 6.29 16.35
N VAL A 29 -12.65 5.12 15.91
CA VAL A 29 -12.53 4.70 14.50
C VAL A 29 -13.34 5.62 13.59
N ASP A 30 -14.54 6.01 14.02
CA ASP A 30 -15.39 6.92 13.26
C ASP A 30 -14.76 8.32 13.15
N GLN A 31 -14.27 8.88 14.25
CA GLN A 31 -13.54 10.15 14.28
C GLN A 31 -12.32 10.09 13.36
N PHE A 32 -11.53 9.01 13.41
CA PHE A 32 -10.37 8.83 12.52
C PHE A 32 -10.78 8.79 11.05
N ARG A 33 -11.85 8.08 10.71
CA ARG A 33 -12.32 7.92 9.33
C ARG A 33 -12.82 9.23 8.71
N HIS A 34 -13.41 10.10 9.51
CA HIS A 34 -14.05 11.34 9.03
C HIS A 34 -13.24 12.60 9.35
N ARG A 35 -12.05 12.46 9.96
CA ARG A 35 -11.23 13.61 10.31
C ARG A 35 -10.83 14.43 9.06
N PRO A 36 -10.83 15.76 9.13
CA PRO A 36 -10.28 16.63 8.10
C PRO A 36 -8.80 16.31 7.85
N LEU A 37 -8.33 16.52 6.62
CA LEU A 37 -6.93 16.33 6.22
C LEU A 37 -6.23 17.64 5.84
N ASP A 38 -6.96 18.73 5.72
CA ASP A 38 -6.47 20.07 5.38
C ASP A 38 -5.57 20.68 6.46
N ASP A 39 -5.86 20.45 7.74
CA ASP A 39 -5.07 20.95 8.87
C ASP A 39 -3.64 20.38 8.91
N ALA A 40 -3.46 19.15 8.47
CA ALA A 40 -2.17 18.45 8.46
C ALA A 40 -1.45 18.49 7.11
N GLY A 41 -2.11 18.99 6.06
CA GLY A 41 -1.58 19.07 4.68
C GLY A 41 -0.70 20.31 4.43
N PRO A 42 -0.21 20.50 3.20
CA PRO A 42 -0.38 19.60 2.05
C PRO A 42 0.45 18.33 2.14
N PHE A 43 -0.08 17.22 1.61
CA PHE A 43 0.62 15.93 1.54
C PHE A 43 1.25 15.76 0.15
N THR A 44 2.53 16.02 0.02
CA THR A 44 3.23 15.98 -1.28
C THR A 44 3.47 14.58 -1.81
N PHE A 45 3.54 13.59 -0.92
CA PHE A 45 3.71 12.17 -1.25
C PHE A 45 2.61 11.34 -0.61
N VAL A 46 2.06 10.38 -1.38
CA VAL A 46 1.08 9.40 -0.89
C VAL A 46 1.54 8.00 -1.30
N ALA A 47 1.47 7.06 -0.37
CA ALA A 47 1.57 5.64 -0.65
C ALA A 47 0.20 4.99 -0.46
N ALA A 48 -0.25 4.20 -1.44
CA ALA A 48 -1.50 3.45 -1.38
C ALA A 48 -1.25 1.96 -1.55
N ASP A 49 -1.95 1.16 -0.75
CA ASP A 49 -1.80 -0.29 -0.72
C ASP A 49 -3.10 -0.98 -0.31
N ALA A 50 -3.28 -2.24 -0.70
CA ALA A 50 -4.40 -3.08 -0.33
C ALA A 50 -3.92 -4.29 0.50
N LEU A 51 -4.50 -4.46 1.68
CA LEU A 51 -4.19 -5.57 2.57
C LEU A 51 -5.33 -6.59 2.57
N THR A 52 -5.07 -7.82 2.17
CA THR A 52 -6.05 -8.91 2.29
C THR A 52 -6.00 -9.46 3.71
N MET A 53 -7.14 -9.46 4.38
CA MET A 53 -7.31 -9.97 5.74
C MET A 53 -8.39 -11.02 5.82
N LYS A 54 -8.20 -12.00 6.71
CA LYS A 54 -9.24 -12.95 7.07
C LYS A 54 -10.01 -12.43 8.27
N VAL A 55 -11.30 -12.18 8.09
CA VAL A 55 -12.18 -11.73 9.15
C VAL A 55 -13.29 -12.74 9.40
N ARG A 56 -13.83 -12.75 10.62
CA ARG A 56 -14.98 -13.59 10.97
C ARG A 56 -16.23 -12.75 10.91
N GLU A 57 -17.13 -13.09 10.01
CA GLU A 57 -18.44 -12.44 9.82
C GLU A 57 -19.52 -13.50 9.72
N GLY A 58 -20.63 -13.35 10.44
CA GLY A 58 -21.75 -14.28 10.43
C GLY A 58 -21.36 -15.74 10.79
N GLY A 59 -20.33 -15.94 11.64
CA GLY A 59 -19.81 -17.25 12.02
C GLY A 59 -18.88 -17.89 10.99
N ARG A 60 -18.64 -17.27 9.84
CA ARG A 60 -17.76 -17.75 8.77
C ARG A 60 -16.49 -16.91 8.70
N VAL A 61 -15.39 -17.51 8.21
CA VAL A 61 -14.17 -16.78 7.88
C VAL A 61 -14.26 -16.37 6.41
N ILE A 62 -14.21 -15.06 6.16
CA ILE A 62 -14.20 -14.47 4.83
C ILE A 62 -12.90 -13.70 4.60
N ASN A 63 -12.46 -13.59 3.34
CA ASN A 63 -11.43 -12.65 2.96
C ASN A 63 -12.06 -11.28 2.79
N THR A 64 -11.39 -10.27 3.33
CA THR A 64 -11.76 -8.87 3.12
C THR A 64 -10.52 -8.10 2.70
N VAL A 65 -10.70 -6.99 2.02
CA VAL A 65 -9.62 -6.12 1.57
C VAL A 65 -9.70 -4.81 2.36
N VAL A 66 -8.55 -4.37 2.88
CA VAL A 66 -8.43 -3.08 3.53
C VAL A 66 -7.57 -2.18 2.64
N LEU A 67 -8.17 -1.17 2.03
CA LEU A 67 -7.48 -0.13 1.28
C LEU A 67 -6.90 0.86 2.29
N VAL A 68 -5.63 1.21 2.13
CA VAL A 68 -4.91 2.12 3.03
C VAL A 68 -4.17 3.17 2.20
N ALA A 69 -4.21 4.42 2.66
CA ALA A 69 -3.36 5.48 2.15
C ALA A 69 -2.56 6.11 3.28
N THR A 70 -1.26 6.27 3.05
CA THR A 70 -0.34 6.98 3.96
C THR A 70 0.23 8.18 3.22
N GLY A 71 0.16 9.35 3.83
CA GLY A 71 0.72 10.58 3.29
C GLY A 71 1.99 11.02 4.01
N VAL A 72 2.79 11.84 3.33
CA VAL A 72 3.91 12.59 3.92
C VAL A 72 3.64 14.06 3.68
N ASN A 73 3.56 14.85 4.75
CA ASN A 73 3.34 16.30 4.68
C ASN A 73 4.63 17.07 4.37
N GLY A 74 4.52 18.39 4.26
CA GLY A 74 5.66 19.28 3.96
C GLY A 74 6.78 19.23 4.99
N ASP A 75 6.48 18.86 6.25
CA ASP A 75 7.44 18.73 7.34
C ASP A 75 8.11 17.35 7.39
N GLY A 76 7.75 16.44 6.49
CA GLY A 76 8.26 15.06 6.44
C GLY A 76 7.56 14.09 7.38
N HIS A 77 6.50 14.49 8.07
CA HIS A 77 5.73 13.59 8.93
C HIS A 77 4.86 12.64 8.10
N ARG A 78 4.82 11.39 8.54
CA ARG A 78 3.96 10.36 7.95
C ARG A 78 2.66 10.23 8.73
N GLU A 79 1.56 10.17 7.99
CA GLU A 79 0.25 9.94 8.55
C GLU A 79 -0.53 8.90 7.73
N VAL A 80 -1.31 8.06 8.42
CA VAL A 80 -2.33 7.26 7.74
C VAL A 80 -3.50 8.19 7.42
N LEU A 81 -3.71 8.50 6.15
CA LEU A 81 -4.75 9.43 5.67
C LEU A 81 -6.15 8.83 5.78
N GLY A 82 -6.23 7.53 5.55
CA GLY A 82 -7.48 6.80 5.64
C GLY A 82 -7.29 5.30 5.45
N LEU A 83 -8.33 4.58 5.84
CA LEU A 83 -8.50 3.17 5.59
C LEU A 83 -9.96 2.87 5.22
N ARG A 84 -10.16 1.93 4.31
CA ARG A 84 -11.49 1.50 3.89
C ARG A 84 -11.53 -0.02 3.74
N VAL A 85 -12.54 -0.61 4.34
CA VAL A 85 -12.82 -2.04 4.18
C VAL A 85 -13.68 -2.25 2.95
N ALA A 86 -13.28 -3.18 2.08
CA ALA A 86 -14.01 -3.57 0.87
C ALA A 86 -14.08 -5.10 0.78
N THR A 87 -15.05 -5.62 0.07
CA THR A 87 -15.20 -7.07 -0.18
C THR A 87 -14.18 -7.57 -1.20
N SER A 88 -13.72 -6.69 -2.08
CA SER A 88 -12.72 -6.98 -3.11
C SER A 88 -11.98 -5.71 -3.51
N GLU A 89 -10.76 -5.87 -4.01
CA GLU A 89 -9.99 -4.79 -4.61
C GLU A 89 -10.48 -4.53 -6.03
N THR A 90 -11.13 -3.39 -6.24
CA THR A 90 -11.68 -2.97 -7.54
C THR A 90 -11.37 -1.50 -7.81
N GLY A 91 -11.35 -1.11 -9.08
CA GLY A 91 -11.21 0.30 -9.47
C GLY A 91 -12.30 1.19 -8.86
N ALA A 92 -13.54 0.70 -8.75
CA ALA A 92 -14.63 1.44 -8.11
C ALA A 92 -14.39 1.66 -6.60
N ALA A 93 -13.84 0.66 -5.89
CA ALA A 93 -13.50 0.78 -4.48
C ALA A 93 -12.37 1.80 -4.27
N TRP A 94 -11.33 1.76 -5.11
CA TRP A 94 -10.23 2.72 -5.10
C TRP A 94 -10.69 4.13 -5.46
N ASN A 95 -11.52 4.28 -6.50
CA ASN A 95 -12.07 5.58 -6.89
C ASN A 95 -12.88 6.22 -5.76
N SER A 96 -13.77 5.46 -5.13
CA SER A 96 -14.54 5.93 -3.98
C SER A 96 -13.68 6.25 -2.76
N PHE A 97 -12.56 5.52 -2.56
CA PHE A 97 -11.62 5.77 -1.48
C PHE A 97 -10.86 7.08 -1.67
N PHE A 98 -10.29 7.32 -2.87
CA PHE A 98 -9.60 8.58 -3.14
C PHE A 98 -10.54 9.78 -3.19
N ALA A 99 -11.77 9.62 -3.72
CA ALA A 99 -12.77 10.67 -3.67
C ALA A 99 -13.11 11.10 -2.23
N ASP A 100 -13.19 10.15 -1.29
CA ASP A 100 -13.37 10.43 0.14
C ASP A 100 -12.18 11.22 0.71
N LEU A 101 -10.95 10.80 0.43
CA LEU A 101 -9.75 11.50 0.90
C LEU A 101 -9.70 12.95 0.39
N VAL A 102 -10.04 13.16 -0.88
CA VAL A 102 -10.11 14.50 -1.48
C VAL A 102 -11.23 15.33 -0.84
N ALA A 103 -12.41 14.75 -0.62
CA ALA A 103 -13.53 15.42 0.05
C ALA A 103 -13.19 15.82 1.50
N ARG A 104 -12.29 15.08 2.16
CA ARG A 104 -11.78 15.39 3.51
C ARG A 104 -10.60 16.37 3.51
N GLY A 105 -10.19 16.91 2.36
CA GLY A 105 -9.18 17.95 2.25
C GLY A 105 -7.79 17.47 1.80
N LEU A 106 -7.64 16.21 1.31
CA LEU A 106 -6.37 15.78 0.73
C LEU A 106 -5.98 16.67 -0.45
N SER A 107 -4.85 17.34 -0.34
CA SER A 107 -4.37 18.30 -1.34
C SER A 107 -2.85 18.30 -1.49
N GLY A 108 -2.34 18.90 -2.56
CA GLY A 108 -0.92 19.11 -2.81
C GLY A 108 -0.15 17.85 -3.21
N VAL A 109 -0.84 16.76 -3.55
CA VAL A 109 -0.19 15.48 -3.90
C VAL A 109 0.57 15.64 -5.22
N ARG A 110 1.86 15.35 -5.19
CA ARG A 110 2.76 15.39 -6.35
C ARG A 110 3.19 14.00 -6.82
N LEU A 111 3.31 13.07 -5.90
CA LEU A 111 3.73 11.70 -6.18
C LEU A 111 2.86 10.71 -5.42
N VAL A 112 2.35 9.71 -6.14
CA VAL A 112 1.67 8.56 -5.53
C VAL A 112 2.43 7.30 -5.88
N THR A 113 2.75 6.51 -4.86
CA THR A 113 3.37 5.19 -5.03
C THR A 113 2.38 4.09 -4.66
N SER A 114 2.19 3.12 -5.55
CA SER A 114 1.36 1.94 -5.30
C SER A 114 1.86 0.72 -6.10
N ASP A 115 1.20 -0.41 -5.95
CA ASP A 115 1.34 -1.48 -6.94
C ASP A 115 0.75 -1.05 -8.30
N ALA A 116 0.90 -1.92 -9.31
CA ALA A 116 0.44 -1.64 -10.67
C ALA A 116 -0.98 -2.19 -10.95
N HIS A 117 -1.84 -2.27 -9.93
CA HIS A 117 -3.24 -2.64 -10.14
C HIS A 117 -3.93 -1.58 -11.01
N ALA A 118 -4.44 -1.97 -12.19
CA ALA A 118 -4.95 -1.02 -13.18
C ALA A 118 -6.02 -0.08 -12.62
N GLY A 119 -7.01 -0.63 -11.90
CA GLY A 119 -8.08 0.18 -11.30
C GLY A 119 -7.60 1.13 -10.21
N LEU A 120 -6.49 0.84 -9.53
CA LEU A 120 -5.86 1.75 -8.57
C LEU A 120 -5.17 2.91 -9.30
N VAL A 121 -4.40 2.61 -10.36
CA VAL A 121 -3.72 3.64 -11.18
C VAL A 121 -4.73 4.58 -11.84
N GLU A 122 -5.83 4.04 -12.38
CA GLU A 122 -6.92 4.83 -12.94
C GLU A 122 -7.59 5.72 -11.90
N ALA A 123 -7.84 5.19 -10.69
CA ALA A 123 -8.44 5.96 -9.58
C ALA A 123 -7.53 7.10 -9.11
N ILE A 124 -6.21 6.89 -9.07
CA ILE A 124 -5.22 7.94 -8.77
C ILE A 124 -5.31 9.05 -9.81
N ALA A 125 -5.26 8.71 -11.09
CA ALA A 125 -5.33 9.69 -12.18
C ALA A 125 -6.64 10.50 -12.16
N ALA A 126 -7.76 9.85 -11.84
CA ALA A 126 -9.07 10.49 -11.79
C ALA A 126 -9.26 11.46 -10.62
N ASN A 127 -8.71 11.13 -9.45
CA ASN A 127 -8.97 11.89 -8.21
C ASN A 127 -7.83 12.83 -7.79
N LEU A 128 -6.59 12.60 -8.27
CA LEU A 128 -5.41 13.36 -7.91
C LEU A 128 -4.76 13.96 -9.17
N PRO A 129 -5.43 14.87 -9.88
CA PRO A 129 -4.92 15.46 -11.11
C PRO A 129 -3.62 16.22 -10.82
N GLY A 130 -2.58 15.95 -11.62
CA GLY A 130 -1.25 16.53 -11.45
C GLY A 130 -0.29 15.73 -10.57
N ALA A 131 -0.75 14.68 -9.90
CA ALA A 131 0.13 13.73 -9.25
C ALA A 131 0.78 12.78 -10.28
N VAL A 132 2.07 12.52 -10.13
CA VAL A 132 2.78 11.49 -10.89
C VAL A 132 2.61 10.17 -10.17
N TRP A 133 2.28 9.11 -10.90
CA TRP A 133 2.27 7.76 -10.35
C TRP A 133 3.63 7.08 -10.51
N GLN A 134 4.06 6.37 -9.47
CA GLN A 134 5.27 5.54 -9.47
C GLN A 134 4.95 4.15 -8.92
N ARG A 135 5.37 3.13 -9.64
CA ARG A 135 5.24 1.75 -9.17
C ARG A 135 6.05 1.50 -7.90
N CYS A 136 5.46 0.85 -6.93
CA CYS A 136 6.12 0.48 -5.68
C CYS A 136 7.27 -0.51 -5.94
N ARG A 137 8.48 -0.17 -5.52
CA ARG A 137 9.67 -1.01 -5.68
C ARG A 137 9.54 -2.37 -5.00
N THR A 138 8.87 -2.43 -3.83
CA THR A 138 8.66 -3.67 -3.09
C THR A 138 7.75 -4.62 -3.85
N HIS A 139 6.62 -4.12 -4.37
CA HIS A 139 5.70 -4.93 -5.18
C HIS A 139 6.33 -5.33 -6.51
N TYR A 140 7.07 -4.42 -7.15
CA TYR A 140 7.81 -4.75 -8.36
C TYR A 140 8.82 -5.88 -8.14
N ALA A 141 9.62 -5.79 -7.08
CA ALA A 141 10.58 -6.82 -6.72
C ALA A 141 9.90 -8.16 -6.39
N ALA A 142 8.78 -8.14 -5.65
CA ALA A 142 8.02 -9.34 -5.34
C ALA A 142 7.46 -10.00 -6.60
N ASN A 143 6.95 -9.20 -7.55
CA ASN A 143 6.44 -9.69 -8.83
C ASN A 143 7.56 -10.30 -9.70
N LEU A 144 8.72 -9.64 -9.78
CA LEU A 144 9.89 -10.19 -10.46
C LEU A 144 10.33 -11.53 -9.84
N MET A 145 10.36 -11.61 -8.49
CA MET A 145 10.71 -12.86 -7.82
C MET A 145 9.68 -13.97 -8.08
N SER A 146 8.39 -13.63 -8.24
CA SER A 146 7.33 -14.63 -8.50
C SER A 146 7.51 -15.35 -9.84
N VAL A 147 8.09 -14.68 -10.83
CA VAL A 147 8.40 -15.25 -12.17
C VAL A 147 9.86 -15.73 -12.29
N THR A 148 10.64 -15.63 -11.22
CA THR A 148 12.04 -16.08 -11.16
C THR A 148 12.14 -17.39 -10.39
N PRO A 149 12.86 -18.42 -10.90
CA PRO A 149 13.13 -19.63 -10.12
C PRO A 149 13.83 -19.34 -8.79
N LYS A 150 13.40 -20.01 -7.71
CA LYS A 150 13.90 -19.73 -6.34
C LYS A 150 15.43 -19.82 -6.21
N SER A 151 16.07 -20.71 -6.96
CA SER A 151 17.53 -20.86 -6.99
C SER A 151 18.24 -19.61 -7.51
N MET A 152 17.59 -18.80 -8.34
CA MET A 152 18.12 -17.58 -8.93
C MET A 152 17.78 -16.30 -8.13
N TRP A 153 16.92 -16.40 -7.14
CA TRP A 153 16.49 -15.25 -6.33
C TRP A 153 17.63 -14.42 -5.74
N PRO A 154 18.68 -15.03 -5.13
CA PRO A 154 19.77 -14.23 -4.56
C PRO A 154 20.49 -13.38 -5.61
N ALA A 155 20.76 -13.94 -6.79
CA ALA A 155 21.47 -13.24 -7.85
C ALA A 155 20.60 -12.13 -8.48
N VAL A 156 19.37 -12.46 -8.90
CA VAL A 156 18.45 -11.49 -9.52
C VAL A 156 18.10 -10.36 -8.56
N LYS A 157 17.85 -10.69 -7.28
CA LYS A 157 17.57 -9.69 -6.25
C LYS A 157 18.76 -8.76 -6.00
N ALA A 158 19.98 -9.28 -5.92
CA ALA A 158 21.18 -8.47 -5.76
C ALA A 158 21.37 -7.51 -6.93
N MET A 159 21.17 -7.97 -8.16
CA MET A 159 21.26 -7.14 -9.35
C MET A 159 20.16 -6.08 -9.39
N LEU A 160 18.91 -6.42 -9.06
CA LEU A 160 17.83 -5.44 -8.97
C LEU A 160 18.13 -4.35 -7.92
N HIS A 161 18.65 -4.73 -6.74
CA HIS A 161 19.04 -3.76 -5.73
C HIS A 161 20.17 -2.85 -6.23
N SER A 162 21.14 -3.40 -6.95
CA SER A 162 22.22 -2.59 -7.50
C SER A 162 21.75 -1.55 -8.55
N VAL A 163 20.59 -1.76 -9.20
CA VAL A 163 19.93 -0.74 -10.03
C VAL A 163 19.45 0.43 -9.17
N TYR A 164 18.82 0.12 -8.04
CA TYR A 164 18.28 1.15 -7.15
C TYR A 164 19.35 1.98 -6.41
N ASP A 165 20.56 1.43 -6.28
CA ASP A 165 21.68 2.04 -5.57
C ASP A 165 22.52 2.96 -6.47
N GLN A 166 22.17 3.10 -7.76
CA GLN A 166 22.91 3.97 -8.68
C GLN A 166 22.63 5.47 -8.38
N PRO A 167 23.68 6.33 -8.56
CA PRO A 167 23.61 7.73 -8.14
C PRO A 167 22.78 8.63 -9.07
N ASP A 168 22.59 8.26 -10.32
CA ASP A 168 21.92 9.06 -11.33
C ASP A 168 21.17 8.22 -12.37
N ALA A 169 20.32 8.86 -13.16
CA ALA A 169 19.48 8.20 -14.14
C ALA A 169 20.28 7.42 -15.21
N ALA A 170 21.41 7.94 -15.67
CA ALA A 170 22.23 7.28 -16.68
C ALA A 170 22.83 5.98 -16.13
N ALA A 171 23.34 6.02 -14.91
CA ALA A 171 23.86 4.84 -14.20
C ALA A 171 22.76 3.82 -13.89
N VAL A 172 21.54 4.29 -13.51
CA VAL A 172 20.36 3.42 -13.32
C VAL A 172 20.03 2.69 -14.62
N HIS A 173 19.92 3.38 -15.75
CA HIS A 173 19.63 2.74 -17.04
C HIS A 173 20.73 1.75 -17.45
N ALA A 174 22.00 2.13 -17.33
CA ALA A 174 23.10 1.24 -17.66
C ALA A 174 23.12 -0.03 -16.78
N GLN A 175 22.81 0.09 -15.50
CA GLN A 175 22.75 -1.05 -14.60
C GLN A 175 21.49 -1.91 -14.81
N PHE A 176 20.38 -1.29 -15.22
CA PHE A 176 19.18 -2.01 -15.61
C PHE A 176 19.39 -2.83 -16.88
N ASP A 177 20.09 -2.27 -17.89
CA ASP A 177 20.46 -3.00 -19.11
C ASP A 177 21.34 -4.22 -18.78
N ARG A 178 22.28 -4.11 -17.85
CA ARG A 178 23.07 -5.26 -17.37
C ARG A 178 22.24 -6.34 -16.69
N LEU A 179 21.19 -5.93 -15.97
CA LEU A 179 20.24 -6.89 -15.38
C LEU A 179 19.44 -7.60 -16.47
N LEU A 180 18.97 -6.88 -17.49
CA LEU A 180 18.32 -7.47 -18.67
C LEU A 180 19.22 -8.49 -19.38
N ASP A 181 20.46 -8.11 -19.69
CA ASP A 181 21.46 -9.00 -20.31
C ASP A 181 21.73 -10.24 -19.47
N TYR A 182 21.76 -10.09 -18.14
CA TYR A 182 21.98 -11.21 -17.23
C TYR A 182 20.87 -12.25 -17.27
N VAL A 183 19.61 -11.82 -17.38
CA VAL A 183 18.44 -12.71 -17.40
C VAL A 183 18.13 -13.21 -18.82
N ASP A 184 18.65 -12.54 -19.87
CA ASP A 184 18.38 -12.90 -21.25
C ASP A 184 18.80 -14.35 -21.54
N GLY A 185 17.95 -15.07 -22.26
CA GLY A 185 18.14 -16.47 -22.63
C GLY A 185 18.15 -17.49 -21.47
N LYS A 186 18.25 -17.03 -20.22
CA LYS A 186 18.27 -17.89 -19.02
C LYS A 186 16.95 -17.91 -18.26
N LEU A 187 16.27 -16.77 -18.21
CA LEU A 187 15.08 -16.54 -17.41
C LEU A 187 14.06 -15.73 -18.23
N PRO A 188 13.42 -16.33 -19.25
CA PRO A 188 12.58 -15.61 -20.20
C PRO A 188 11.43 -14.85 -19.53
N ASP A 189 10.75 -15.41 -18.52
CA ASP A 189 9.66 -14.76 -17.82
C ASP A 189 10.14 -13.53 -17.01
N ALA A 190 11.34 -13.63 -16.41
CA ALA A 190 11.95 -12.51 -15.70
C ALA A 190 12.43 -11.41 -16.67
N HIS A 191 12.95 -11.79 -17.84
CA HIS A 191 13.32 -10.86 -18.88
C HIS A 191 12.11 -10.07 -19.39
N GLU A 192 11.01 -10.76 -19.74
CA GLU A 192 9.75 -10.12 -20.15
C GLU A 192 9.21 -9.16 -19.10
N HIS A 193 9.23 -9.58 -17.82
CA HIS A 193 8.79 -8.73 -16.71
C HIS A 193 9.64 -7.46 -16.55
N LEU A 194 10.95 -7.55 -16.78
CA LEU A 194 11.85 -6.40 -16.72
C LEU A 194 11.68 -5.50 -17.93
N ASP A 195 11.64 -6.07 -19.13
CA ASP A 195 11.57 -5.30 -20.39
C ASP A 195 10.30 -4.47 -20.50
N THR A 196 9.16 -4.99 -20.01
CA THR A 196 7.88 -4.25 -19.94
C THR A 196 7.88 -3.09 -18.95
N ALA A 197 8.89 -2.96 -18.09
CA ALA A 197 9.01 -1.91 -17.08
C ALA A 197 10.09 -0.85 -17.40
N ARG A 198 10.72 -0.92 -18.59
CA ARG A 198 11.78 -0.05 -19.08
C ARG A 198 11.35 1.40 -19.39
#